data_29c85923ef1afd31884861e20ba1d84d
#
_entry.id   29c85923ef1afd31884861e20ba1d84d
#
_cell.length_a   1.000
_cell.length_b   1.000
_cell.length_c   1.000
_cell.angle_alpha   90.00
_cell.angle_beta   90.00
_cell.angle_gamma   90.00
#
_symmetry.space_group_name_H-M   'P 1'
#
loop_
_entity.id
_entity.type
_entity.pdbx_description
1 polymer ?
#
loop_
_entity_poly.entity_id
_entity_poly.type
_entity_poly.pdbx_seq_one_letter_code
_entity_poly.pdbx_strand_id
1 'polypeptide(L)'
;MTAAPVPDLVSIDVTGSTDTGVLLIVTGEVDSSTAPQLREVLDTAFADGVPTLTVDLDAVTFLDSAGLCVLAGAHRRAVESGVLLRVVASTRAVIRPLQITGLYDLLAVERVEPGAGAA
;
A
#
# COMPACT_ATOMS: atom_id res chain seq x y z
N MET A 1 -17.00 29.55 -7.91
CA MET A 1 -17.14 28.44 -7.18
C MET A 1 -16.01 27.59 -7.36
N THR A 2 -15.67 27.18 -6.40
CA THR A 2 -14.73 26.19 -6.45
C THR A 2 -15.35 24.98 -7.02
N ALA A 3 -14.87 24.54 -8.06
CA ALA A 3 -15.21 23.24 -8.48
C ALA A 3 -14.98 22.35 -7.30
N ALA A 4 -15.91 21.51 -7.02
CA ALA A 4 -15.63 20.47 -6.07
C ALA A 4 -14.34 19.81 -6.53
N PRO A 5 -13.37 19.62 -5.65
CA PRO A 5 -12.19 18.90 -6.04
C PRO A 5 -12.62 17.56 -6.57
N VAL A 6 -11.96 17.11 -7.59
CA VAL A 6 -12.17 15.75 -8.07
C VAL A 6 -11.92 14.85 -6.87
N PRO A 7 -12.90 14.01 -6.48
CA PRO A 7 -12.66 13.12 -5.36
C PRO A 7 -11.41 12.32 -5.63
N ASP A 8 -10.55 12.22 -4.64
CA ASP A 8 -9.43 11.34 -4.74
C ASP A 8 -9.94 9.94 -4.97
N LEU A 9 -9.41 9.28 -5.98
CA LEU A 9 -9.79 7.91 -6.28
C LEU A 9 -9.13 6.94 -5.33
N VAL A 10 -8.25 7.42 -4.46
CA VAL A 10 -7.61 6.63 -3.43
C VAL A 10 -7.76 7.34 -2.10
N SER A 11 -7.95 6.55 -1.06
CA SER A 11 -7.98 7.01 0.32
C SER A 11 -7.00 6.17 1.11
N ILE A 12 -6.19 6.80 1.96
CA ILE A 12 -5.18 6.11 2.75
C ILE A 12 -5.36 6.50 4.21
N ASP A 13 -5.79 5.53 5.01
CA ASP A 13 -5.91 5.72 6.45
C ASP A 13 -4.66 5.20 7.12
N VAL A 14 -4.08 6.02 7.99
CA VAL A 14 -2.87 5.69 8.72
C VAL A 14 -3.23 5.44 10.17
N THR A 15 -2.96 4.24 10.67
CA THR A 15 -3.23 3.90 12.06
C THR A 15 -2.00 3.24 12.68
N GLY A 16 -1.95 3.22 14.01
CA GLY A 16 -0.84 2.63 14.73
C GLY A 16 0.10 3.66 15.32
N SER A 17 1.27 3.21 15.68
CA SER A 17 2.26 4.00 16.38
C SER A 17 3.61 3.88 15.70
N THR A 18 4.38 4.97 15.67
CA THR A 18 5.75 4.93 15.16
C THR A 18 6.65 4.06 16.02
N ASP A 19 6.26 3.77 17.26
CA ASP A 19 7.05 2.92 18.17
C ASP A 19 6.82 1.43 17.91
N THR A 20 5.59 1.03 17.60
CA THR A 20 5.21 -0.39 17.51
C THR A 20 4.96 -0.84 16.07
N GLY A 21 4.45 0.04 15.24
CA GLY A 21 4.16 -0.28 13.85
C GLY A 21 3.00 0.54 13.33
N VAL A 22 3.01 0.76 12.04
CA VAL A 22 2.00 1.57 11.34
C VAL A 22 1.27 0.67 10.34
N LEU A 23 -0.04 0.84 10.28
CA LEU A 23 -0.91 0.19 9.31
C LEU A 23 -1.45 1.26 8.36
N LEU A 24 -1.24 1.04 7.07
CA LEU A 24 -1.81 1.86 6.01
C LEU A 24 -2.95 1.07 5.37
N ILE A 25 -4.16 1.59 5.47
CA ILE A 25 -5.32 0.99 4.79
C ILE A 25 -5.60 1.79 3.54
N VAL A 26 -5.35 1.19 2.38
CA VAL A 26 -5.50 1.83 1.08
C VAL A 26 -6.83 1.41 0.47
N THR A 27 -7.63 2.38 0.06
CA THR A 27 -8.95 2.13 -0.51
C THR A 27 -9.06 2.84 -1.85
N GLY A 28 -9.58 2.15 -2.86
CA GLY A 28 -9.88 2.73 -4.15
C GLY A 28 -8.92 2.29 -5.25
N GLU A 29 -8.61 3.20 -6.15
CA GLU A 29 -7.81 2.88 -7.34
C GLU A 29 -6.40 3.45 -7.20
N VAL A 30 -5.40 2.60 -7.45
CA VAL A 30 -4.00 3.02 -7.43
C VAL A 30 -3.48 3.01 -8.86
N ASP A 31 -3.35 4.19 -9.43
CA ASP A 31 -2.91 4.40 -10.81
C ASP A 31 -1.87 5.54 -10.86
N SER A 32 -1.54 6.00 -12.06
CA SER A 32 -0.51 7.04 -12.21
C SER A 32 -0.89 8.36 -11.55
N SER A 33 -2.18 8.65 -11.39
CA SER A 33 -2.62 9.89 -10.75
C SER A 33 -2.65 9.79 -9.22
N THR A 34 -2.82 8.60 -8.67
CA THR A 34 -2.96 8.39 -7.22
C THR A 34 -1.73 7.76 -6.58
N ALA A 35 -0.89 7.07 -7.35
CA ALA A 35 0.32 6.44 -6.84
C ALA A 35 1.27 7.41 -6.11
N PRO A 36 1.44 8.67 -6.56
CA PRO A 36 2.27 9.62 -5.82
C PRO A 36 1.79 9.86 -4.39
N GLN A 37 0.49 9.83 -4.16
CA GLN A 37 -0.09 9.98 -2.84
C GLN A 37 0.29 8.82 -1.93
N LEU A 38 0.21 7.60 -2.46
CA LEU A 38 0.64 6.41 -1.71
C LEU A 38 2.15 6.47 -1.42
N ARG A 39 2.95 6.87 -2.39
CA ARG A 39 4.39 7.02 -2.21
C ARG A 39 4.72 7.99 -1.08
N GLU A 40 4.03 9.13 -1.05
CA GLU A 40 4.27 10.15 -0.04
C GLU A 40 3.99 9.64 1.37
N VAL A 41 2.90 8.91 1.54
CA VAL A 41 2.54 8.33 2.84
C VAL A 41 3.57 7.28 3.27
N LEU A 42 4.01 6.45 2.34
CA LEU A 42 5.05 5.46 2.61
C LEU A 42 6.37 6.13 3.00
N ASP A 43 6.76 7.17 2.26
CA ASP A 43 8.01 7.88 2.54
C ASP A 43 8.00 8.50 3.94
N THR A 44 6.87 9.04 4.36
CA THR A 44 6.71 9.58 5.71
C THR A 44 6.89 8.51 6.77
N ALA A 45 6.28 7.35 6.57
CA ALA A 45 6.41 6.24 7.52
C ALA A 45 7.85 5.75 7.62
N PHE A 46 8.55 5.63 6.50
CA PHE A 46 9.96 5.23 6.51
C PHE A 46 10.83 6.28 7.20
N ALA A 47 10.56 7.57 6.95
CA ALA A 47 11.31 8.65 7.58
C ALA A 47 11.11 8.68 9.10
N ASP A 48 9.93 8.26 9.57
CA ASP A 48 9.63 8.19 11.00
C ASP A 48 10.29 6.98 11.68
N GLY A 49 10.89 6.08 10.93
CA GLY A 49 11.65 4.97 11.49
C GLY A 49 10.80 3.89 12.12
N VAL A 50 9.61 3.63 11.59
CA VAL A 50 8.72 2.61 12.14
C VAL A 50 9.37 1.22 12.05
N PRO A 51 9.20 0.36 13.05
CA PRO A 51 9.77 -1.00 13.00
C PRO A 51 9.02 -1.91 12.02
N THR A 52 7.71 -1.74 11.91
CA THR A 52 6.86 -2.53 11.02
C THR A 52 5.91 -1.61 10.28
N LEU A 53 5.80 -1.83 8.98
CA LEU A 53 4.88 -1.08 8.14
C LEU A 53 4.02 -2.09 7.38
N THR A 54 2.73 -2.07 7.63
CA THR A 54 1.77 -2.94 6.96
C THR A 54 0.96 -2.12 5.98
N VAL A 55 0.91 -2.58 4.74
CA VAL A 55 0.12 -1.96 3.68
C VAL A 55 -1.03 -2.91 3.36
N ASP A 56 -2.23 -2.51 3.72
CA ASP A 56 -3.44 -3.29 3.50
C ASP A 56 -4.09 -2.83 2.21
N LEU A 57 -4.07 -3.70 1.22
CA LEU A 57 -4.62 -3.45 -0.12
C LEU A 57 -5.97 -4.15 -0.32
N ASP A 58 -6.59 -4.63 0.74
CA ASP A 58 -7.85 -5.39 0.67
C ASP A 58 -8.97 -4.60 0.00
N ALA A 59 -9.01 -3.30 0.19
CA ALA A 59 -10.04 -2.43 -0.37
C ALA A 59 -9.61 -1.71 -1.65
N VAL A 60 -8.47 -2.10 -2.23
CA VAL A 60 -8.02 -1.55 -3.52
C VAL A 60 -8.77 -2.28 -4.64
N THR A 61 -9.34 -1.49 -5.56
CA THR A 61 -10.14 -2.03 -6.66
C THR A 61 -9.39 -2.04 -7.99
N PHE A 62 -8.28 -1.33 -8.08
CA PHE A 62 -7.47 -1.25 -9.28
C PHE A 62 -6.02 -0.95 -8.92
N LEU A 63 -5.09 -1.64 -9.56
CA LEU A 63 -3.67 -1.48 -9.31
C LEU A 63 -2.93 -1.63 -10.64
N ASP A 64 -2.31 -0.56 -11.11
CA ASP A 64 -1.57 -0.58 -12.36
C ASP A 64 -0.06 -0.53 -12.13
N SER A 65 0.70 -0.35 -13.21
CA SER A 65 2.15 -0.33 -13.14
C SER A 65 2.71 0.78 -12.25
N ALA A 66 2.03 1.91 -12.15
CA ALA A 66 2.48 3.00 -11.27
C ALA A 66 2.41 2.57 -9.80
N GLY A 67 1.31 1.92 -9.41
CA GLY A 67 1.17 1.37 -8.07
C GLY A 67 2.17 0.25 -7.78
N LEU A 68 2.39 -0.61 -8.77
CA LEU A 68 3.38 -1.68 -8.64
C LEU A 68 4.79 -1.12 -8.43
N CYS A 69 5.15 -0.05 -9.14
CA CYS A 69 6.43 0.62 -8.95
C CYS A 69 6.58 1.19 -7.55
N VAL A 70 5.53 1.77 -7.01
CA VAL A 70 5.55 2.30 -5.63
C VAL A 70 5.81 1.17 -4.63
N LEU A 71 5.13 0.04 -4.80
CA LEU A 71 5.31 -1.12 -3.91
C LEU A 71 6.72 -1.72 -4.03
N ALA A 72 7.25 -1.81 -5.24
CA ALA A 72 8.61 -2.29 -5.46
C ALA A 72 9.64 -1.37 -4.79
N GLY A 73 9.44 -0.06 -4.92
CA GLY A 73 10.29 0.94 -4.25
C GLY A 73 10.19 0.85 -2.74
N ALA A 74 9.00 0.60 -2.22
CA ALA A 74 8.78 0.43 -0.78
C ALA A 74 9.54 -0.79 -0.26
N HIS A 75 9.53 -1.89 -1.01
CA HIS A 75 10.30 -3.08 -0.62
C HIS A 75 11.78 -2.77 -0.52
N ARG A 76 12.34 -2.10 -1.52
CA ARG A 76 13.75 -1.72 -1.53
C ARG A 76 14.07 -0.83 -0.33
N ARG A 77 13.24 0.16 -0.08
CA ARG A 77 13.41 1.08 1.04
C ARG A 77 13.36 0.36 2.38
N ALA A 78 12.45 -0.59 2.51
CA ALA A 78 12.30 -1.38 3.73
C ALA A 78 13.56 -2.22 4.00
N VAL A 79 14.10 -2.86 2.98
CA VAL A 79 15.34 -3.64 3.10
C VAL A 79 16.49 -2.74 3.55
N GLU A 80 16.64 -1.57 2.93
CA GLU A 80 17.72 -0.63 3.24
C GLU A 80 17.60 -0.05 4.65
N SER A 81 16.37 0.13 5.12
CA SER A 81 16.10 0.80 6.40
C SER A 81 15.88 -0.17 7.56
N GLY A 82 15.87 -1.47 7.30
CA GLY A 82 15.61 -2.46 8.34
C GLY A 82 14.17 -2.48 8.83
N VAL A 83 13.23 -2.03 8.01
CA VAL A 83 11.80 -2.01 8.34
C VAL A 83 11.17 -3.32 7.85
N LEU A 84 10.34 -3.92 8.68
CA LEU A 84 9.54 -5.07 8.25
C LEU A 84 8.32 -4.54 7.49
N LEU A 85 8.33 -4.73 6.17
CA LEU A 85 7.21 -4.36 5.31
C LEU A 85 6.30 -5.57 5.11
N ARG A 86 5.03 -5.40 5.45
CA ARG A 86 4.00 -6.43 5.24
C ARG A 86 2.96 -5.90 4.27
N VAL A 87 2.63 -6.68 3.26
CA VAL A 87 1.59 -6.32 2.28
C VAL A 87 0.49 -7.36 2.36
N VAL A 88 -0.73 -6.90 2.52
CA VAL A 88 -1.91 -7.75 2.70
C VAL A 88 -2.87 -7.49 1.55
N ALA A 89 -3.40 -8.54 0.95
CA ALA A 89 -4.34 -8.44 -0.16
C ALA A 89 -5.31 -9.61 -0.15
N SER A 90 -6.48 -9.43 -0.74
CA SER A 90 -7.48 -10.49 -0.85
C SER A 90 -8.08 -10.58 -2.24
N THR A 91 -8.10 -9.48 -3.00
CA THR A 91 -8.84 -9.42 -4.25
C THR A 91 -7.97 -9.75 -5.45
N ARG A 92 -8.61 -10.31 -6.47
CA ARG A 92 -7.94 -10.64 -7.71
C ARG A 92 -7.39 -9.40 -8.42
N ALA A 93 -8.08 -8.27 -8.28
CA ALA A 93 -7.64 -7.00 -8.88
C ALA A 93 -6.25 -6.59 -8.42
N VAL A 94 -5.87 -6.96 -7.21
CA VAL A 94 -4.57 -6.64 -6.63
C VAL A 94 -3.61 -7.83 -6.76
N ILE A 95 -4.06 -9.02 -6.42
CA ILE A 95 -3.21 -10.21 -6.38
C ILE A 95 -2.67 -10.54 -7.76
N ARG A 96 -3.50 -10.46 -8.79
CA ARG A 96 -3.08 -10.86 -10.14
C ARG A 96 -1.96 -10.01 -10.72
N PRO A 97 -2.02 -8.67 -10.70
CA PRO A 97 -0.88 -7.87 -11.15
C PRO A 97 0.40 -8.14 -10.36
N LEU A 98 0.27 -8.38 -9.06
CA LEU A 98 1.43 -8.72 -8.23
C LEU A 98 2.04 -10.06 -8.64
N GLN A 99 1.20 -11.06 -8.94
CA GLN A 99 1.67 -12.36 -9.39
C GLN A 99 2.36 -12.28 -10.74
N ILE A 100 1.74 -11.57 -11.69
CA ILE A 100 2.29 -11.44 -13.06
C ILE A 100 3.66 -10.78 -13.05
N THR A 101 3.88 -9.82 -12.19
CA THR A 101 5.13 -9.06 -12.12
C THR A 101 6.19 -9.70 -11.22
N GLY A 102 5.83 -10.76 -10.50
CA GLY A 102 6.72 -11.38 -9.52
C GLY A 102 6.78 -10.67 -8.19
N LEU A 103 6.05 -9.56 -8.04
CA LEU A 103 6.03 -8.81 -6.78
C LEU A 103 5.30 -9.56 -5.67
N TYR A 104 4.37 -10.42 -6.03
CA TYR A 104 3.64 -11.23 -5.04
C TYR A 104 4.61 -12.01 -4.15
N ASP A 105 5.58 -12.68 -4.76
CA ASP A 105 6.58 -13.44 -4.02
C ASP A 105 7.62 -12.54 -3.38
N LEU A 106 8.08 -11.52 -4.10
CA LEU A 106 9.10 -10.60 -3.60
C LEU A 106 8.63 -9.89 -2.32
N LEU A 107 7.39 -9.45 -2.30
CA LEU A 107 6.80 -8.77 -1.14
C LEU A 107 6.28 -9.74 -0.09
N ALA A 108 6.32 -11.04 -0.37
CA ALA A 108 5.73 -12.07 0.50
C ALA A 108 4.30 -11.70 0.88
N VAL A 109 3.49 -11.39 -0.12
CA VAL A 109 2.12 -10.90 0.10
C VAL A 109 1.32 -11.89 0.93
N GLU A 110 0.67 -11.38 1.96
CA GLU A 110 -0.20 -12.18 2.82
C GLU A 110 -1.61 -12.11 2.26
N ARG A 111 -2.11 -13.26 1.82
CA ARG A 111 -3.45 -13.34 1.29
C ARG A 111 -4.43 -13.55 2.42
N VAL A 112 -5.44 -12.67 2.50
CA VAL A 112 -6.46 -12.73 3.53
C VAL A 112 -7.83 -12.91 2.88
N GLU A 113 -8.82 -13.28 3.70
CA GLU A 113 -10.21 -13.31 3.23
C GLU A 113 -10.69 -11.89 2.98
N PRO A 114 -11.50 -11.66 1.91
CA PRO A 114 -12.05 -10.33 1.66
C PRO A 114 -12.76 -9.76 2.89
N GLY A 115 -12.37 -8.55 3.28
CA GLY A 115 -12.95 -7.89 4.44
C GLY A 115 -12.35 -8.29 5.77
N ALA A 116 -11.44 -9.25 5.84
CA ALA A 116 -10.86 -9.69 7.10
C ALA A 116 -10.05 -8.59 7.78
N GLY A 117 -9.37 -7.77 6.99
CA GLY A 117 -8.58 -6.67 7.52
C GLY A 117 -9.42 -5.51 8.03
N ALA A 118 -10.70 -5.45 7.69
CA ALA A 118 -11.61 -4.39 8.09
C ALA A 118 -12.32 -4.70 9.42
N ALA A 119 -12.16 -5.88 9.91
CA ALA A 119 -12.84 -6.31 11.15
C ALA A 119 -12.28 -5.62 12.38
#